data_24699d8e2435f3edcd4eacfac38c0a0f
#
_entry.id   24699d8e2435f3edcd4eacfac38c0a0f
#
_cell.length_a   1.000
_cell.length_b   1.000
_cell.length_c   1.000
_cell.angle_alpha   90.00
_cell.angle_beta   90.00
_cell.angle_gamma   90.00
#
_symmetry.space_group_name_H-M   'P 1'
#
loop_
_entity.id
_entity.type
_entity.pdbx_description
1 polymer ?
#
loop_
_entity_poly.entity_id
_entity_poly.type
_entity_poly.pdbx_seq_one_letter_code
_entity_poly.pdbx_strand_id
1 'polypeptide(L)'
;MVQYVMPTPRTALSAKERTALSELHKLLNEPGLLRASLVHMRRSCGRDYCRCVSSKKHWHASWYVSHRHQGKPRMQHVSPELRKLVKEWIGRYQRAKELLDTVSNIYWDSLRKKR
;
A
#
# COMPACT_ATOMS: atom_id res chain seq x y z
N MET A 1 3.97 -18.13 -30.63
CA MET A 1 5.36 -17.90 -30.19
C MET A 1 5.51 -16.49 -29.68
N VAL A 2 6.04 -16.34 -28.49
CA VAL A 2 6.29 -15.02 -27.96
C VAL A 2 7.60 -14.50 -28.53
N GLN A 3 7.54 -13.38 -29.18
CA GLN A 3 8.72 -12.75 -29.74
C GLN A 3 9.35 -11.83 -28.71
N TYR A 4 10.62 -12.11 -28.39
CA TYR A 4 11.34 -11.28 -27.46
C TYR A 4 11.71 -9.94 -28.10
N VAL A 5 11.37 -8.87 -27.43
CA VAL A 5 11.70 -7.53 -27.88
C VAL A 5 12.79 -6.97 -26.99
N MET A 6 13.84 -6.45 -27.57
CA MET A 6 14.93 -5.85 -26.81
C MET A 6 14.42 -4.71 -25.94
N PRO A 7 14.92 -4.61 -24.69
CA PRO A 7 14.53 -3.49 -23.85
C PRO A 7 14.83 -2.16 -24.51
N THR A 8 13.88 -1.25 -24.40
CA THR A 8 14.04 0.11 -24.93
C THR A 8 15.11 0.84 -24.11
N PRO A 9 16.08 1.50 -24.77
CA PRO A 9 17.05 2.31 -24.02
C PRO A 9 16.32 3.37 -23.18
N ARG A 10 16.90 3.69 -22.04
CA ARG A 10 16.29 4.63 -21.11
C ARG A 10 16.04 6.00 -21.75
N THR A 11 16.93 6.41 -22.66
CA THR A 11 16.79 7.68 -23.38
C THR A 11 15.58 7.71 -24.31
N ALA A 12 15.06 6.54 -24.70
CA ALA A 12 13.89 6.45 -25.58
C ALA A 12 12.58 6.40 -24.82
N LEU A 13 12.60 6.41 -23.48
CA LEU A 13 11.39 6.43 -22.70
C LEU A 13 10.73 7.80 -22.76
N SER A 14 9.40 7.84 -22.69
CA SER A 14 8.68 9.09 -22.60
C SER A 14 9.06 9.85 -21.34
N ALA A 15 8.91 11.17 -21.35
CA ALA A 15 9.18 11.98 -20.18
C ALA A 15 8.31 11.56 -19.00
N LYS A 16 7.06 11.22 -19.27
CA LYS A 16 6.12 10.75 -18.24
C LYS A 16 6.60 9.46 -17.59
N GLU A 17 7.05 8.51 -18.38
CA GLU A 17 7.56 7.24 -17.87
C GLU A 17 8.83 7.44 -17.04
N ARG A 18 9.76 8.24 -17.54
CA ARG A 18 11.01 8.53 -16.81
C ARG A 18 10.74 9.19 -15.47
N THR A 19 9.80 10.13 -15.44
CA THR A 19 9.43 10.79 -14.20
C THR A 19 8.86 9.81 -13.20
N ALA A 20 7.93 8.95 -13.66
CA ALA A 20 7.32 7.94 -12.79
C ALA A 20 8.35 6.96 -12.25
N LEU A 21 9.24 6.46 -13.11
CA LEU A 21 10.28 5.53 -12.68
C LEU A 21 11.27 6.17 -11.71
N SER A 22 11.62 7.43 -11.92
CA SER A 22 12.53 8.15 -11.03
C SER A 22 11.92 8.28 -9.63
N GLU A 23 10.65 8.66 -9.56
CA GLU A 23 9.96 8.76 -8.27
C GLU A 23 9.83 7.40 -7.59
N LEU A 24 9.51 6.37 -8.38
CA LEU A 24 9.40 5.00 -7.86
C LEU A 24 10.73 4.52 -7.28
N HIS A 25 11.83 4.78 -7.96
CA HIS A 25 13.16 4.45 -7.46
C HIS A 25 13.44 5.08 -6.10
N LYS A 26 13.10 6.35 -5.95
CA LYS A 26 13.29 7.05 -4.67
C LYS A 26 12.46 6.43 -3.57
N LEU A 27 11.22 6.08 -3.87
CA LEU A 27 10.34 5.44 -2.88
C LEU A 27 10.89 4.07 -2.44
N LEU A 28 11.39 3.29 -3.38
CA LEU A 28 11.89 1.95 -3.08
C LEU A 28 13.22 1.96 -2.32
N ASN A 29 13.95 3.06 -2.36
CA ASN A 29 15.20 3.19 -1.61
C ASN A 29 14.97 3.49 -0.14
N GLU A 30 13.78 3.95 0.24
CA GLU A 30 13.47 4.21 1.64
C GLU A 30 12.86 2.98 2.30
N PRO A 31 13.21 2.72 3.57
CA PRO A 31 12.66 1.55 4.27
C PRO A 31 11.17 1.72 4.56
N GLY A 32 10.46 0.61 4.54
CA GLY A 32 9.07 0.57 4.96
C GLY A 32 8.07 0.70 3.82
N LEU A 33 7.57 -0.44 3.38
CA LEU A 33 6.48 -0.54 2.42
C LEU A 33 5.46 -1.51 3.02
N LEU A 34 4.26 -1.02 3.28
CA LEU A 34 3.25 -1.86 3.89
C LEU A 34 1.95 -1.79 3.09
N ARG A 35 1.55 -2.93 2.57
CA ARG A 35 0.26 -3.08 1.91
C ARG A 35 -0.79 -3.39 2.95
N ALA A 36 -1.54 -2.39 3.37
CA ALA A 36 -2.57 -2.54 4.37
C ALA A 36 -3.49 -1.33 4.38
N SER A 37 -4.64 -1.48 5.05
CA SER A 37 -5.52 -0.37 5.37
C SER A 37 -5.39 -0.07 6.84
N LEU A 38 -5.36 1.20 7.21
CA LEU A 38 -5.34 1.62 8.61
C LEU A 38 -6.78 1.80 9.06
N VAL A 39 -7.17 1.09 10.11
CA VAL A 39 -8.54 1.04 10.60
C VAL A 39 -8.58 1.47 12.05
N HIS A 40 -9.49 2.39 12.36
CA HIS A 40 -9.76 2.80 13.75
C HIS A 40 -11.01 2.07 14.22
N MET A 41 -10.87 1.26 15.26
CA MET A 41 -11.96 0.42 15.75
C MET A 41 -12.13 0.54 17.23
N ARG A 42 -13.38 0.44 17.67
CA ARG A 42 -13.71 0.28 19.08
C ARG A 42 -14.06 -1.17 19.32
N ARG A 43 -13.45 -1.76 20.35
CA ARG A 43 -13.75 -3.14 20.69
C ARG A 43 -13.41 -3.43 22.13
N SER A 44 -13.97 -4.54 22.66
CA SER A 44 -13.64 -5.04 23.96
C SER A 44 -12.19 -5.50 24.02
N CYS A 45 -11.52 -5.24 25.14
CA CYS A 45 -10.13 -5.66 25.29
C CYS A 45 -9.98 -7.14 25.66
N GLY A 46 -11.09 -7.84 25.89
CA GLY A 46 -11.07 -9.26 26.26
C GLY A 46 -10.74 -9.55 27.72
N ARG A 47 -10.55 -8.52 28.54
CA ARG A 47 -10.24 -8.71 29.99
C ARG A 47 -11.53 -8.70 30.79
N ASP A 48 -11.73 -9.73 31.60
CA ASP A 48 -12.98 -9.91 32.37
C ASP A 48 -13.26 -8.76 33.34
N TYR A 49 -12.22 -8.16 33.90
CA TYR A 49 -12.35 -7.10 34.88
C TYR A 49 -12.53 -5.71 34.25
N CYS A 50 -12.51 -5.59 32.96
CA CYS A 50 -12.63 -4.30 32.28
C CYS A 50 -14.10 -3.95 32.06
N ARG A 51 -14.45 -2.67 32.22
CA ARG A 51 -15.82 -2.19 31.97
C ARG A 51 -16.31 -2.45 30.57
N CYS A 52 -15.40 -2.57 29.60
CA CYS A 52 -15.78 -2.83 28.21
C CYS A 52 -16.47 -4.18 28.02
N VAL A 53 -16.33 -5.11 28.96
CA VAL A 53 -16.99 -6.41 28.89
C VAL A 53 -18.52 -6.27 29.01
N SER A 54 -18.97 -5.35 29.85
CA SER A 54 -20.39 -5.21 30.17
C SER A 54 -21.11 -4.10 29.38
N SER A 55 -20.38 -3.23 28.68
CA SER A 55 -20.97 -2.09 28.01
C SER A 55 -20.14 -1.63 26.81
N LYS A 56 -20.81 -1.48 25.66
CA LYS A 56 -20.16 -0.97 24.46
C LYS A 56 -19.58 0.45 24.62
N LYS A 57 -20.18 1.28 25.47
CA LYS A 57 -19.69 2.64 25.65
C LYS A 57 -18.35 2.68 26.35
N HIS A 58 -17.91 1.58 26.96
CA HIS A 58 -16.60 1.44 27.60
C HIS A 58 -15.60 0.68 26.72
N TRP A 59 -15.97 0.36 25.48
CA TRP A 59 -15.06 -0.29 24.55
C TRP A 59 -13.89 0.63 24.24
N HIS A 60 -12.72 0.02 24.03
CA HIS A 60 -11.51 0.74 23.75
C HIS A 60 -11.38 1.05 22.26
N ALA A 61 -10.98 2.28 21.95
CA ALA A 61 -10.70 2.69 20.58
C ALA A 61 -9.21 2.47 20.32
N SER A 62 -8.89 1.78 19.24
CA SER A 62 -7.51 1.49 18.87
C SER A 62 -7.37 1.48 17.36
N TRP A 63 -6.12 1.59 16.93
CA TRP A 63 -5.77 1.52 15.52
C TRP A 63 -5.24 0.15 15.16
N TYR A 64 -5.63 -0.34 14.00
CA TYR A 64 -5.24 -1.63 13.47
C TYR A 64 -4.85 -1.48 12.01
N VAL A 65 -3.96 -2.34 11.54
CA VAL A 65 -3.75 -2.53 10.10
C VAL A 65 -4.47 -3.79 9.69
N SER A 66 -5.09 -3.74 8.51
CA SER A 66 -5.88 -4.84 7.99
C SER A 66 -5.54 -5.09 6.53
N HIS A 67 -5.46 -6.35 6.15
CA HIS A 67 -5.23 -6.76 4.78
C HIS A 67 -5.63 -8.21 4.60
N ARG A 68 -6.18 -8.55 3.42
CA ARG A 68 -6.42 -9.94 3.09
C ARG A 68 -5.14 -10.58 2.60
N HIS A 69 -4.85 -11.72 3.18
CA HIS A 69 -3.68 -12.51 2.78
C HIS A 69 -4.12 -13.95 2.54
N GLN A 70 -3.89 -14.43 1.31
CA GLN A 70 -4.32 -15.77 0.89
C GLN A 70 -5.80 -16.03 1.17
N GLY A 71 -6.65 -15.03 0.87
CA GLY A 71 -8.08 -15.13 1.04
C GLY A 71 -8.60 -14.95 2.46
N LYS A 72 -7.71 -14.77 3.44
CA LYS A 72 -8.09 -14.60 4.84
C LYS A 72 -7.79 -13.21 5.34
N PRO A 73 -8.67 -12.60 6.13
CA PRO A 73 -8.39 -11.30 6.72
C PRO A 73 -7.27 -11.41 7.75
N ARG A 74 -6.41 -10.41 7.74
CA ARG A 74 -5.27 -10.32 8.65
C ARG A 74 -5.35 -8.96 9.32
N MET A 75 -5.32 -8.92 10.66
CA MET A 75 -5.35 -7.68 11.42
C MET A 75 -4.24 -7.68 12.46
N GLN A 76 -3.67 -6.51 12.67
CA GLN A 76 -2.63 -6.32 13.66
C GLN A 76 -2.83 -5.00 14.37
N HIS A 77 -2.79 -5.01 15.69
CA HIS A 77 -2.89 -3.80 16.50
C HIS A 77 -1.67 -2.90 16.23
N VAL A 78 -1.90 -1.60 16.16
CA VAL A 78 -0.85 -0.61 15.99
C VAL A 78 -0.79 0.25 17.23
N SER A 79 0.34 0.20 17.94
CA SER A 79 0.52 1.03 19.12
C SER A 79 0.57 2.52 18.73
N PRO A 80 0.19 3.43 19.65
CA PRO A 80 0.19 4.86 19.33
C PRO A 80 1.54 5.38 18.85
N GLU A 81 2.64 4.85 19.38
CA GLU A 81 3.99 5.27 18.99
C GLU A 81 4.32 4.93 17.55
N LEU A 82 3.76 3.84 17.03
CA LEU A 82 4.03 3.37 15.68
C LEU A 82 3.05 3.89 14.64
N ARG A 83 1.97 4.53 15.06
CA ARG A 83 0.89 4.91 14.13
C ARG A 83 1.37 5.82 13.00
N LYS A 84 2.18 6.83 13.33
CA LYS A 84 2.71 7.74 12.32
C LYS A 84 3.60 7.01 11.32
N LEU A 85 4.47 6.16 11.84
CA LEU A 85 5.39 5.38 11.01
C LEU A 85 4.63 4.41 10.08
N VAL A 86 3.61 3.74 10.62
CA VAL A 86 2.78 2.83 9.83
C VAL A 86 2.04 3.58 8.73
N LYS A 87 1.53 4.78 9.01
CA LYS A 87 0.90 5.62 7.98
C LYS A 87 1.87 5.93 6.85
N GLU A 88 3.11 6.22 7.17
CA GLU A 88 4.14 6.49 6.17
C GLU A 88 4.41 5.26 5.31
N TRP A 89 4.50 4.09 5.91
CA TRP A 89 4.71 2.83 5.19
C TRP A 89 3.56 2.53 4.23
N ILE A 90 2.32 2.73 4.68
CA ILE A 90 1.13 2.51 3.85
C ILE A 90 1.09 3.52 2.71
N GLY A 91 1.33 4.80 3.01
CA GLY A 91 1.33 5.84 1.99
C GLY A 91 2.39 5.61 0.92
N ARG A 92 3.58 5.16 1.34
CA ARG A 92 4.66 4.85 0.40
C ARG A 92 4.30 3.69 -0.51
N TYR A 93 3.67 2.66 0.04
CA TYR A 93 3.21 1.53 -0.78
C TYR A 93 2.13 1.98 -1.78
N GLN A 94 1.16 2.76 -1.33
CA GLN A 94 0.10 3.25 -2.21
C GLN A 94 0.66 4.11 -3.34
N ARG A 95 1.61 4.97 -3.02
CA ARG A 95 2.25 5.82 -4.04
C ARG A 95 3.03 4.98 -5.05
N ALA A 96 3.76 3.97 -4.57
CA ALA A 96 4.49 3.07 -5.45
C ALA A 96 3.53 2.35 -6.41
N LYS A 97 2.39 1.89 -5.90
CA LYS A 97 1.37 1.24 -6.71
C LYS A 97 0.81 2.19 -7.78
N GLU A 98 0.51 3.44 -7.41
CA GLU A 98 0.04 4.44 -8.38
C GLU A 98 1.05 4.66 -9.49
N LEU A 99 2.34 4.72 -9.14
CA LEU A 99 3.40 4.92 -10.13
C LEU A 99 3.53 3.72 -11.07
N LEU A 100 3.41 2.51 -10.53
CA LEU A 100 3.41 1.30 -11.35
C LEU A 100 2.23 1.30 -12.31
N ASP A 101 1.05 1.70 -11.84
CA ASP A 101 -0.14 1.78 -12.69
C ASP A 101 0.03 2.84 -13.78
N THR A 102 0.67 3.96 -13.46
CA THR A 102 0.96 5.00 -14.44
C THR A 102 1.84 4.46 -15.57
N VAL A 103 2.91 3.75 -15.21
CA VAL A 103 3.80 3.15 -16.21
C VAL A 103 3.04 2.10 -17.04
N SER A 104 2.28 1.24 -16.37
CA SER A 104 1.50 0.21 -17.06
C SER A 104 0.52 0.81 -18.06
N ASN A 105 -0.15 1.91 -17.70
CA ASN A 105 -1.11 2.56 -18.58
C ASN A 105 -0.45 3.16 -19.81
N ILE A 106 0.78 3.63 -19.69
CA ILE A 106 1.55 4.11 -20.85
C ILE A 106 1.73 2.98 -21.87
N TYR A 107 2.02 1.77 -21.40
CA TYR A 107 2.21 0.62 -22.27
C TYR A 107 0.90 0.13 -22.89
N TRP A 108 -0.20 0.15 -22.13
CA TRP A 108 -1.51 -0.15 -22.68
C TRP A 108 -1.86 0.80 -23.81
N ASP A 109 -1.63 2.10 -23.63
CA ASP A 109 -1.88 3.09 -24.67
C ASP A 109 -0.99 2.87 -25.88
N SER A 110 0.27 2.52 -25.65
CA SER A 110 1.22 2.23 -26.71
C SER A 110 0.75 1.07 -27.59
N LEU A 111 0.21 0.02 -26.97
CA LEU A 111 -0.31 -1.14 -27.71
C LEU A 111 -1.51 -0.79 -28.56
N ARG A 112 -2.39 0.08 -28.07
CA ARG A 112 -3.56 0.51 -28.86
C ARG A 112 -3.16 1.30 -30.10
N LYS A 113 -2.09 2.08 -30.02
CA LYS A 113 -1.63 2.90 -31.14
C LYS A 113 -0.94 2.12 -32.23
N LYS A 114 -0.53 0.90 -31.95
CA LYS A 114 0.24 0.07 -32.89
C LYS A 114 -0.59 -0.90 -33.70
N ARG A 115 -1.81 -0.61 -33.93
CA ARG A 115 -2.63 -1.46 -34.81
C ARG A 115 -2.19 -1.37 -36.25
#